data_9b1179f075b3812a6bbae21857fa4b3c
#
_entry.id   9b1179f075b3812a6bbae21857fa4b3c
#
_cell.length_a   1.000
_cell.length_b   1.000
_cell.length_c   1.000
_cell.angle_alpha   90.00
_cell.angle_beta   90.00
_cell.angle_gamma   90.00
#
_symmetry.space_group_name_H-M   'P 1'
#
loop_
_entity.id
_entity.type
_entity.pdbx_description
1 polymer ?
#
loop_
_entity_poly.entity_id
_entity_poly.type
_entity_poly.pdbx_seq_one_letter_code
_entity_poly.pdbx_strand_id
1 'polypeptide(L)'
;KGSTKGEISVFYYTFSDAYISTVRSSMDKILSDSGYTYNDYDANGNQTTQTEQVQTALAKGSSLLIVNVVDTGSNDAAQNIINLAKAKNVPVIFFNRSVEQSVIESYDNCVFVGTDYEQAGHMQGKMIGEYVLKNYGKLDLNNDGVISYVMFKGQEGNMEAIARTKYGVEDANAILKAAGKPELKFYERDNQTHGRTRADEPLSEKG
;
A
#
# COMPACT_ATOMS: atom_id res chain seq x y z
N LYS A 1 11.35 -13.49 -39.43
CA LYS A 1 11.59 -12.11 -39.01
C LYS A 1 11.33 -12.12 -37.50
N GLY A 2 12.39 -12.14 -36.68
CA GLY A 2 12.30 -12.03 -35.24
C GLY A 2 11.65 -10.68 -34.92
N SER A 3 10.51 -10.72 -34.21
CA SER A 3 9.96 -9.54 -33.56
C SER A 3 11.04 -9.06 -32.57
N THR A 4 11.62 -7.91 -32.81
CA THR A 4 12.40 -7.23 -31.78
C THR A 4 11.42 -6.95 -30.65
N LYS A 5 11.55 -7.69 -29.54
CA LYS A 5 10.80 -7.38 -28.31
C LYS A 5 11.12 -5.94 -27.97
N GLY A 6 10.11 -5.08 -27.92
CA GLY A 6 10.30 -3.69 -27.52
C GLY A 6 10.81 -3.58 -26.08
N GLU A 7 11.38 -2.43 -25.73
CA GLU A 7 11.87 -2.17 -24.39
C GLU A 7 10.73 -2.10 -23.36
N ILE A 8 10.90 -2.71 -22.21
CA ILE A 8 9.99 -2.63 -21.06
C ILE A 8 10.50 -1.51 -20.14
N SER A 9 9.60 -0.65 -19.68
CA SER A 9 9.94 0.38 -18.70
C SER A 9 9.27 0.09 -17.37
N VAL A 10 10.07 0.00 -16.30
CA VAL A 10 9.61 -0.32 -14.94
C VAL A 10 9.79 0.91 -14.07
N PHE A 11 8.72 1.37 -13.45
CA PHE A 11 8.69 2.59 -12.64
C PHE A 11 8.41 2.24 -11.19
N TYR A 12 9.31 2.62 -10.31
CA TYR A 12 9.20 2.41 -8.87
C TYR A 12 8.92 3.73 -8.16
N TYR A 13 8.06 3.69 -7.13
CA TYR A 13 7.79 4.88 -6.34
C TYR A 13 9.04 5.37 -5.60
N THR A 14 9.91 4.45 -5.17
CA THR A 14 11.28 4.72 -4.70
C THR A 14 12.10 3.42 -4.68
N PHE A 15 13.41 3.54 -4.94
CA PHE A 15 14.35 2.43 -4.79
C PHE A 15 14.74 2.17 -3.33
N SER A 16 14.56 3.16 -2.45
CA SER A 16 15.00 3.09 -1.05
C SER A 16 14.10 2.22 -0.15
N ASP A 17 12.92 1.83 -0.61
CA ASP A 17 12.04 0.92 0.13
C ASP A 17 12.62 -0.50 0.13
N ALA A 18 12.78 -1.07 1.33
CA ALA A 18 13.41 -2.39 1.51
C ALA A 18 12.63 -3.52 0.82
N TYR A 19 11.28 -3.50 0.90
CA TYR A 19 10.45 -4.50 0.23
C TYR A 19 10.49 -4.33 -1.29
N ILE A 20 10.30 -3.12 -1.78
CA ILE A 20 10.35 -2.82 -3.22
C ILE A 20 11.72 -3.13 -3.82
N SER A 21 12.80 -2.95 -3.06
CA SER A 21 14.15 -3.37 -3.48
C SER A 21 14.23 -4.88 -3.75
N THR A 22 13.57 -5.72 -2.95
CA THR A 22 13.54 -7.18 -3.20
C THR A 22 12.69 -7.53 -4.41
N VAL A 23 11.56 -6.85 -4.60
CA VAL A 23 10.69 -7.02 -5.78
C VAL A 23 11.46 -6.62 -7.05
N ARG A 24 12.14 -5.47 -7.03
CA ARG A 24 12.97 -5.00 -8.15
C ARG A 24 14.04 -6.02 -8.53
N SER A 25 14.84 -6.49 -7.57
CA SER A 25 15.88 -7.48 -7.84
C SER A 25 15.34 -8.78 -8.45
N SER A 26 14.14 -9.21 -8.02
CA SER A 26 13.49 -10.40 -8.58
C SER A 26 12.95 -10.16 -9.98
N MET A 27 12.37 -8.98 -10.23
CA MET A 27 11.86 -8.59 -11.55
C MET A 27 13.00 -8.45 -12.56
N ASP A 28 14.10 -7.79 -12.18
CA ASP A 28 15.30 -7.65 -13.00
C ASP A 28 15.84 -8.99 -13.44
N LYS A 29 15.91 -9.93 -12.49
CA LYS A 29 16.36 -11.29 -12.79
C LYS A 29 15.44 -11.97 -13.80
N ILE A 30 14.13 -11.91 -13.60
CA ILE A 30 13.14 -12.56 -14.48
C ILE A 30 13.19 -11.94 -15.88
N LEU A 31 13.23 -10.61 -15.99
CA LEU A 31 13.28 -9.93 -17.27
C LEU A 31 14.56 -10.22 -18.04
N SER A 32 15.71 -10.20 -17.35
CA SER A 32 17.02 -10.56 -17.92
C SER A 32 17.06 -12.01 -18.38
N ASP A 33 16.67 -12.96 -17.53
CA ASP A 33 16.67 -14.40 -17.85
C ASP A 33 15.72 -14.72 -19.01
N SER A 34 14.65 -13.94 -19.18
CA SER A 34 13.69 -14.07 -20.28
C SER A 34 14.12 -13.35 -21.56
N GLY A 35 15.28 -12.69 -21.55
CA GLY A 35 15.85 -11.99 -22.70
C GLY A 35 15.10 -10.73 -23.11
N TYR A 36 14.43 -10.06 -22.15
CA TYR A 36 13.83 -8.74 -22.38
C TYR A 36 14.85 -7.63 -22.17
N THR A 37 14.77 -6.59 -23.01
CA THR A 37 15.42 -5.32 -22.74
C THR A 37 14.49 -4.49 -21.86
N TYR A 38 15.01 -3.95 -20.75
CA TYR A 38 14.22 -3.15 -19.82
C TYR A 38 15.04 -2.02 -19.20
N ASN A 39 14.36 -1.00 -18.71
CA ASN A 39 14.93 0.07 -17.92
C ASN A 39 14.10 0.31 -16.67
N ASP A 40 14.79 0.51 -15.55
CA ASP A 40 14.22 0.86 -14.25
C ASP A 40 14.30 2.37 -14.03
N TYR A 41 13.23 2.92 -13.46
CA TYR A 41 13.11 4.33 -13.13
C TYR A 41 12.76 4.51 -11.66
N ASP A 42 13.56 5.30 -10.95
CA ASP A 42 13.30 5.71 -9.56
C ASP A 42 12.59 7.06 -9.53
N ALA A 43 11.38 7.10 -9.02
CA ALA A 43 10.66 8.36 -8.83
C ALA A 43 11.10 9.11 -7.56
N ASN A 44 11.86 8.45 -6.68
CA ASN A 44 12.31 9.01 -5.41
C ASN A 44 11.17 9.66 -4.59
N GLY A 45 10.00 9.03 -4.57
CA GLY A 45 8.82 9.51 -3.86
C GLY A 45 8.10 10.69 -4.49
N ASN A 46 8.45 11.07 -5.72
CA ASN A 46 7.88 12.25 -6.39
C ASN A 46 7.03 11.84 -7.60
N GLN A 47 5.71 12.11 -7.55
CA GLN A 47 4.79 11.75 -8.63
C GLN A 47 5.04 12.54 -9.92
N THR A 48 5.44 13.80 -9.83
CA THR A 48 5.79 14.60 -11.03
C THR A 48 6.95 13.97 -11.76
N THR A 49 8.01 13.61 -11.03
CA THR A 49 9.17 12.89 -11.59
C THR A 49 8.74 11.58 -12.26
N GLN A 50 7.88 10.79 -11.63
CA GLN A 50 7.39 9.55 -12.24
C GLN A 50 6.62 9.82 -13.55
N THR A 51 5.77 10.82 -13.57
CA THR A 51 5.01 11.20 -14.77
C THR A 51 5.93 11.62 -15.91
N GLU A 52 6.96 12.41 -15.65
CA GLU A 52 7.96 12.82 -16.63
C GLU A 52 8.78 11.63 -17.16
N GLN A 53 9.11 10.68 -16.28
CA GLN A 53 9.77 9.42 -16.65
C GLN A 53 8.90 8.59 -17.59
N VAL A 54 7.60 8.47 -17.30
CA VAL A 54 6.63 7.77 -18.16
C VAL A 54 6.53 8.43 -19.54
N GLN A 55 6.41 9.74 -19.59
CA GLN A 55 6.38 10.50 -20.86
C GLN A 55 7.63 10.25 -21.68
N THR A 56 8.80 10.29 -21.02
CA THR A 56 10.10 10.04 -21.66
C THR A 56 10.21 8.63 -22.20
N ALA A 57 9.79 7.61 -21.43
CA ALA A 57 9.82 6.22 -21.84
C ALA A 57 8.89 5.96 -23.05
N LEU A 58 7.69 6.53 -23.02
CA LEU A 58 6.75 6.45 -24.14
C LEU A 58 7.26 7.16 -25.40
N ALA A 59 7.96 8.29 -25.25
CA ALA A 59 8.58 8.99 -26.37
C ALA A 59 9.73 8.19 -27.00
N LYS A 60 10.46 7.39 -26.18
CA LYS A 60 11.50 6.47 -26.64
C LYS A 60 10.97 5.17 -27.26
N GLY A 61 9.66 4.95 -27.21
CA GLY A 61 9.03 3.76 -27.82
C GLY A 61 8.94 2.56 -26.89
N SER A 62 8.79 2.79 -25.57
CA SER A 62 8.50 1.70 -24.62
C SER A 62 7.30 0.88 -25.09
N SER A 63 7.40 -0.45 -24.98
CA SER A 63 6.38 -1.39 -25.43
C SER A 63 5.47 -1.90 -24.31
N LEU A 64 5.89 -1.69 -23.05
CA LEU A 64 5.15 -2.04 -21.85
C LEU A 64 5.58 -1.13 -20.70
N LEU A 65 4.63 -0.63 -19.94
CA LEU A 65 4.88 0.07 -18.68
C LEU A 65 4.51 -0.84 -17.52
N ILE A 66 5.43 -1.00 -16.55
CA ILE A 66 5.18 -1.69 -15.28
C ILE A 66 5.35 -0.64 -14.19
N VAL A 67 4.29 -0.31 -13.45
CA VAL A 67 4.23 0.91 -12.64
C VAL A 67 3.86 0.62 -11.20
N ASN A 68 4.75 0.99 -10.29
CA ASN A 68 4.49 1.14 -8.87
C ASN A 68 4.23 2.63 -8.60
N VAL A 69 2.97 3.03 -8.59
CA VAL A 69 2.56 4.45 -8.55
C VAL A 69 2.99 5.14 -7.26
N VAL A 70 3.44 6.41 -7.34
CA VAL A 70 3.86 7.17 -6.16
C VAL A 70 2.65 7.66 -5.36
N ASP A 71 1.76 8.40 -5.99
CA ASP A 71 0.59 8.97 -5.32
C ASP A 71 -0.59 7.99 -5.37
N THR A 72 -1.00 7.52 -4.21
CA THR A 72 -2.17 6.66 -4.00
C THR A 72 -3.30 7.38 -3.28
N GLY A 73 -3.12 8.65 -2.94
CA GLY A 73 -4.14 9.46 -2.24
C GLY A 73 -5.29 9.92 -3.15
N SER A 74 -5.09 9.88 -4.46
CA SER A 74 -6.13 10.15 -5.46
C SER A 74 -5.96 9.24 -6.68
N ASN A 75 -6.98 9.19 -7.54
CA ASN A 75 -6.93 8.43 -8.79
C ASN A 75 -6.18 9.16 -9.92
N ASP A 76 -5.85 10.43 -9.74
CA ASP A 76 -5.36 11.31 -10.80
C ASP A 76 -4.03 10.85 -11.37
N ALA A 77 -3.12 10.39 -10.50
CA ALA A 77 -1.79 9.93 -10.92
C ALA A 77 -1.88 8.70 -11.83
N ALA A 78 -2.59 7.66 -11.39
CA ALA A 78 -2.76 6.44 -12.16
C ALA A 78 -3.55 6.70 -13.45
N GLN A 79 -4.62 7.49 -13.38
CA GLN A 79 -5.42 7.85 -14.56
C GLN A 79 -4.60 8.61 -15.60
N ASN A 80 -3.73 9.53 -15.16
CA ASN A 80 -2.85 10.27 -16.07
C ASN A 80 -1.86 9.32 -16.77
N ILE A 81 -1.25 8.40 -16.05
CA ILE A 81 -0.36 7.37 -16.63
C ILE A 81 -1.11 6.52 -17.66
N ILE A 82 -2.33 6.07 -17.35
CA ILE A 82 -3.18 5.33 -18.29
C ILE A 82 -3.47 6.15 -19.54
N ASN A 83 -3.84 7.42 -19.40
CA ASN A 83 -4.14 8.29 -20.52
C ASN A 83 -2.94 8.46 -21.48
N LEU A 84 -1.74 8.64 -20.91
CA LEU A 84 -0.49 8.73 -21.66
C LEU A 84 -0.19 7.43 -22.41
N ALA A 85 -0.33 6.29 -21.75
CA ALA A 85 -0.08 4.97 -22.34
C ALA A 85 -1.13 4.63 -23.42
N LYS A 86 -2.41 4.88 -23.16
CA LYS A 86 -3.53 4.67 -24.08
C LYS A 86 -3.36 5.45 -25.38
N ALA A 87 -2.89 6.71 -25.29
CA ALA A 87 -2.62 7.55 -26.45
C ALA A 87 -1.53 6.97 -27.37
N LYS A 88 -0.68 6.08 -26.86
CA LYS A 88 0.38 5.37 -27.61
C LYS A 88 0.07 3.89 -27.84
N ASN A 89 -1.09 3.43 -27.41
CA ASN A 89 -1.50 2.02 -27.43
C ASN A 89 -0.48 1.09 -26.72
N VAL A 90 0.09 1.55 -25.61
CA VAL A 90 1.08 0.81 -24.81
C VAL A 90 0.37 0.20 -23.60
N PRO A 91 0.49 -1.11 -23.33
CA PRO A 91 -0.10 -1.74 -22.17
C PRO A 91 0.54 -1.28 -20.86
N VAL A 92 -0.24 -1.34 -19.78
CA VAL A 92 0.19 -0.95 -18.42
C VAL A 92 -0.09 -2.07 -17.44
N ILE A 93 0.89 -2.38 -16.60
CA ILE A 93 0.75 -3.23 -15.44
C ILE A 93 1.04 -2.37 -14.21
N PHE A 94 0.02 -2.05 -13.41
CA PHE A 94 0.27 -1.51 -12.08
C PHE A 94 0.58 -2.63 -11.11
N PHE A 95 1.46 -2.39 -10.15
CA PHE A 95 1.80 -3.41 -9.16
C PHE A 95 1.98 -2.84 -7.76
N ASN A 96 1.77 -3.69 -6.75
CA ASN A 96 1.95 -3.48 -5.32
C ASN A 96 1.04 -2.39 -4.73
N ARG A 97 1.19 -1.12 -5.11
CA ARG A 97 0.38 -0.02 -4.60
C ARG A 97 -0.95 0.04 -5.34
N SER A 98 -2.05 -0.04 -4.60
CA SER A 98 -3.39 -0.21 -5.16
C SER A 98 -3.83 0.97 -6.03
N VAL A 99 -4.50 0.63 -7.12
CA VAL A 99 -5.18 1.56 -8.02
C VAL A 99 -6.66 1.16 -8.05
N GLU A 100 -7.54 2.13 -8.03
CA GLU A 100 -8.99 1.89 -8.08
C GLU A 100 -9.39 1.08 -9.32
N GLN A 101 -10.30 0.13 -9.13
CA GLN A 101 -10.74 -0.78 -10.19
C GLN A 101 -11.29 -0.03 -11.40
N SER A 102 -12.07 1.03 -11.18
CA SER A 102 -12.63 1.88 -12.25
C SER A 102 -11.56 2.56 -13.11
N VAL A 103 -10.40 2.88 -12.51
CA VAL A 103 -9.27 3.46 -13.23
C VAL A 103 -8.60 2.40 -14.10
N ILE A 104 -8.37 1.20 -13.57
CA ILE A 104 -7.84 0.06 -14.34
C ILE A 104 -8.75 -0.26 -15.54
N GLU A 105 -10.06 -0.35 -15.34
CA GLU A 105 -11.06 -0.66 -16.35
C GLU A 105 -11.24 0.44 -17.40
N SER A 106 -10.68 1.62 -17.20
CA SER A 106 -10.71 2.70 -18.20
C SER A 106 -9.86 2.42 -19.45
N TYR A 107 -9.03 1.35 -19.41
CA TYR A 107 -8.17 0.93 -20.51
C TYR A 107 -8.04 -0.59 -20.58
N ASP A 108 -8.51 -1.21 -21.67
CA ASP A 108 -8.53 -2.67 -21.86
C ASP A 108 -7.14 -3.34 -21.76
N ASN A 109 -6.07 -2.59 -22.06
CA ASN A 109 -4.69 -3.06 -21.96
C ASN A 109 -4.04 -2.63 -20.61
N CYS A 110 -4.83 -2.54 -19.55
CA CYS A 110 -4.35 -2.23 -18.20
C CYS A 110 -4.76 -3.31 -17.22
N VAL A 111 -3.82 -3.72 -16.34
CA VAL A 111 -4.08 -4.67 -15.26
C VAL A 111 -3.39 -4.22 -13.98
N PHE A 112 -3.85 -4.73 -12.84
CA PHE A 112 -3.21 -4.57 -11.54
C PHE A 112 -2.76 -5.93 -11.00
N VAL A 113 -1.55 -5.96 -10.44
CA VAL A 113 -0.97 -7.12 -9.75
C VAL A 113 -0.57 -6.72 -8.35
N GLY A 114 -1.24 -7.24 -7.36
CA GLY A 114 -0.98 -6.92 -5.97
C GLY A 114 -1.71 -7.83 -5.00
N THR A 115 -1.62 -7.50 -3.71
CA THR A 115 -2.36 -8.19 -2.65
C THR A 115 -3.79 -7.64 -2.54
N ASP A 116 -4.69 -8.48 -2.09
CA ASP A 116 -5.99 -8.04 -1.60
C ASP A 116 -5.81 -7.38 -0.22
N TYR A 117 -5.89 -6.05 -0.19
CA TYR A 117 -5.67 -5.26 1.02
C TYR A 117 -6.77 -5.48 2.07
N GLU A 118 -8.00 -5.77 1.66
CA GLU A 118 -9.10 -6.06 2.58
C GLU A 118 -8.87 -7.40 3.26
N GLN A 119 -8.51 -8.45 2.49
CA GLN A 119 -8.16 -9.75 3.03
C GLN A 119 -7.02 -9.63 4.06
N ALA A 120 -5.99 -8.84 3.78
CA ALA A 120 -4.89 -8.60 4.71
C ALA A 120 -5.37 -7.92 6.01
N GLY A 121 -6.30 -6.96 5.91
CA GLY A 121 -6.95 -6.31 7.05
C GLY A 121 -7.76 -7.29 7.90
N HIS A 122 -8.58 -8.11 7.27
CA HIS A 122 -9.39 -9.14 7.94
C HIS A 122 -8.53 -10.21 8.62
N MET A 123 -7.48 -10.68 7.96
CA MET A 123 -6.54 -11.62 8.60
C MET A 123 -5.90 -11.02 9.84
N GLN A 124 -5.47 -9.76 9.78
CA GLN A 124 -4.91 -9.04 10.92
C GLN A 124 -5.93 -8.93 12.06
N GLY A 125 -7.16 -8.54 11.77
CA GLY A 125 -8.24 -8.43 12.75
C GLY A 125 -8.55 -9.75 13.44
N LYS A 126 -8.60 -10.84 12.68
CA LYS A 126 -8.75 -12.19 13.22
C LYS A 126 -7.61 -12.56 14.17
N MET A 127 -6.36 -12.36 13.76
CA MET A 127 -5.19 -12.66 14.59
C MET A 127 -5.18 -11.86 15.89
N ILE A 128 -5.51 -10.57 15.83
CA ILE A 128 -5.60 -9.69 17.01
C ILE A 128 -6.72 -10.19 17.93
N GLY A 129 -7.91 -10.42 17.41
CA GLY A 129 -9.06 -10.86 18.20
C GLY A 129 -8.83 -12.19 18.91
N GLU A 130 -8.29 -13.17 18.20
CA GLU A 130 -7.95 -14.48 18.77
C GLU A 130 -6.86 -14.37 19.85
N TYR A 131 -5.82 -13.56 19.61
CA TYR A 131 -4.76 -13.34 20.59
C TYR A 131 -5.26 -12.61 21.85
N VAL A 132 -6.03 -11.55 21.65
CA VAL A 132 -6.60 -10.77 22.76
C VAL A 132 -7.53 -11.63 23.59
N LEU A 133 -8.44 -12.39 22.95
CA LEU A 133 -9.37 -13.26 23.64
C LEU A 133 -8.65 -14.31 24.50
N LYS A 134 -7.63 -14.95 23.93
CA LYS A 134 -6.82 -15.95 24.63
C LYS A 134 -6.06 -15.38 25.84
N ASN A 135 -5.67 -14.13 25.78
CA ASN A 135 -4.83 -13.48 26.79
C ASN A 135 -5.57 -12.38 27.58
N TYR A 136 -6.90 -12.34 27.52
CA TYR A 136 -7.70 -11.21 28.00
C TYR A 136 -7.34 -10.75 29.40
N GLY A 137 -7.28 -11.66 30.37
CA GLY A 137 -6.93 -11.31 31.76
C GLY A 137 -5.48 -10.87 31.98
N LYS A 138 -4.58 -11.14 31.03
CA LYS A 138 -3.18 -10.64 31.10
C LYS A 138 -3.04 -9.27 30.45
N LEU A 139 -3.92 -8.93 29.51
CA LEU A 139 -3.91 -7.67 28.75
C LEU A 139 -4.73 -6.58 29.44
N ASP A 140 -5.67 -6.96 30.28
CA ASP A 140 -6.41 -6.04 31.16
C ASP A 140 -5.54 -5.67 32.38
N LEU A 141 -4.62 -4.72 32.17
CA LEU A 141 -3.58 -4.40 33.15
C LEU A 141 -4.11 -3.66 34.38
N ASN A 142 -5.19 -2.94 34.27
CA ASN A 142 -5.84 -2.17 35.32
C ASN A 142 -7.04 -2.89 35.96
N ASN A 143 -7.39 -4.08 35.45
CA ASN A 143 -8.50 -4.91 35.90
C ASN A 143 -9.87 -4.20 35.84
N ASP A 144 -10.06 -3.30 34.87
CA ASP A 144 -11.34 -2.63 34.65
C ASP A 144 -12.29 -3.42 33.73
N GLY A 145 -11.84 -4.57 33.23
CA GLY A 145 -12.60 -5.44 32.33
C GLY A 145 -12.58 -4.99 30.88
N VAL A 146 -11.79 -3.98 30.52
CA VAL A 146 -11.68 -3.42 29.15
C VAL A 146 -10.23 -3.37 28.72
N ILE A 147 -9.96 -3.78 27.48
CA ILE A 147 -8.62 -3.66 26.90
C ILE A 147 -8.55 -2.40 26.03
N SER A 148 -7.68 -1.48 26.42
CA SER A 148 -7.42 -0.27 25.65
C SER A 148 -6.28 -0.49 24.66
N TYR A 149 -6.34 0.17 23.49
CA TYR A 149 -5.32 0.10 22.45
C TYR A 149 -4.98 1.47 21.87
N VAL A 150 -3.80 1.59 21.30
CA VAL A 150 -3.39 2.68 20.41
C VAL A 150 -3.21 2.13 19.01
N MET A 151 -3.47 2.95 17.98
CA MET A 151 -3.34 2.56 16.58
C MET A 151 -2.35 3.47 15.87
N PHE A 152 -1.32 2.88 15.28
CA PHE A 152 -0.43 3.57 14.35
C PHE A 152 -0.90 3.29 12.94
N LYS A 153 -1.32 4.33 12.23
CA LYS A 153 -1.76 4.27 10.84
C LYS A 153 -0.58 4.57 9.92
N GLY A 154 -0.49 3.86 8.81
CA GLY A 154 0.46 4.16 7.74
C GLY A 154 0.08 5.43 6.95
N GLN A 155 0.62 5.55 5.74
CA GLN A 155 0.39 6.71 4.87
C GLN A 155 -1.10 6.96 4.66
N GLU A 156 -1.53 8.22 4.80
CA GLU A 156 -2.91 8.62 4.53
C GLU A 156 -3.28 8.39 3.06
N GLY A 157 -4.51 7.94 2.81
CA GLY A 157 -4.96 7.56 1.46
C GLY A 157 -4.45 6.20 0.95
N ASN A 158 -3.53 5.54 1.66
CA ASN A 158 -3.08 4.20 1.28
C ASN A 158 -4.12 3.15 1.67
N MET A 159 -4.62 2.38 0.70
CA MET A 159 -5.70 1.40 0.90
C MET A 159 -5.33 0.28 1.87
N GLU A 160 -4.09 -0.18 1.89
CA GLU A 160 -3.62 -1.16 2.88
C GLU A 160 -3.64 -0.59 4.30
N ALA A 161 -3.20 0.67 4.48
CA ALA A 161 -3.25 1.33 5.78
C ALA A 161 -4.69 1.51 6.25
N ILE A 162 -5.60 1.88 5.36
CA ILE A 162 -7.04 2.03 5.64
C ILE A 162 -7.64 0.68 6.06
N ALA A 163 -7.45 -0.37 5.26
CA ALA A 163 -8.01 -1.69 5.53
C ALA A 163 -7.47 -2.29 6.83
N ARG A 164 -6.16 -2.22 7.07
CA ARG A 164 -5.54 -2.76 8.29
C ARG A 164 -5.97 -2.03 9.55
N THR A 165 -6.15 -0.71 9.50
CA THR A 165 -6.63 0.06 10.66
C THR A 165 -8.12 -0.16 10.90
N LYS A 166 -8.94 -0.34 9.87
CA LYS A 166 -10.36 -0.62 9.97
C LYS A 166 -10.63 -2.05 10.43
N TYR A 167 -10.31 -3.01 9.60
CA TYR A 167 -10.65 -4.42 9.84
C TYR A 167 -9.84 -5.04 11.00
N GLY A 168 -8.63 -4.52 11.26
CA GLY A 168 -7.84 -4.90 12.43
C GLY A 168 -8.58 -4.73 13.75
N VAL A 169 -9.44 -3.72 13.85
CA VAL A 169 -10.26 -3.46 15.04
C VAL A 169 -11.65 -4.08 14.92
N GLU A 170 -12.32 -3.91 13.79
CA GLU A 170 -13.69 -4.40 13.59
C GLU A 170 -13.79 -5.91 13.78
N ASP A 171 -12.93 -6.69 13.15
CA ASP A 171 -12.97 -8.16 13.26
C ASP A 171 -12.50 -8.64 14.63
N ALA A 172 -11.51 -7.96 15.23
CA ALA A 172 -11.12 -8.27 16.60
C ALA A 172 -12.28 -8.05 17.58
N ASN A 173 -13.02 -6.96 17.44
CA ASN A 173 -14.19 -6.66 18.25
C ASN A 173 -15.32 -7.65 18.01
N ALA A 174 -15.53 -8.10 16.78
CA ALA A 174 -16.51 -9.13 16.47
C ALA A 174 -16.22 -10.46 17.20
N ILE A 175 -14.94 -10.86 17.25
CA ILE A 175 -14.50 -12.06 17.98
C ILE A 175 -14.71 -11.89 19.49
N LEU A 176 -14.33 -10.75 20.06
CA LEU A 176 -14.51 -10.48 21.50
C LEU A 176 -15.99 -10.47 21.87
N LYS A 177 -16.82 -9.79 21.10
CA LYS A 177 -18.27 -9.72 21.31
C LYS A 177 -18.92 -11.09 21.24
N ALA A 178 -18.53 -11.92 20.27
CA ALA A 178 -19.05 -13.30 20.16
C ALA A 178 -18.69 -14.16 21.40
N ALA A 179 -17.59 -13.84 22.08
CA ALA A 179 -17.16 -14.48 23.33
C ALA A 179 -17.70 -13.81 24.60
N GLY A 180 -18.61 -12.83 24.48
CA GLY A 180 -19.18 -12.12 25.62
C GLY A 180 -18.21 -11.17 26.33
N LYS A 181 -17.16 -10.74 25.63
CA LYS A 181 -16.17 -9.77 26.13
C LYS A 181 -16.48 -8.36 25.61
N PRO A 182 -16.14 -7.31 26.38
CA PRO A 182 -16.16 -5.93 25.87
C PRO A 182 -15.29 -5.78 24.62
N GLU A 183 -15.69 -4.85 23.74
CA GLU A 183 -14.89 -4.44 22.60
C GLU A 183 -13.62 -3.71 23.05
N LEU A 184 -12.61 -3.70 22.19
CA LEU A 184 -11.39 -2.93 22.38
C LEU A 184 -11.73 -1.44 22.44
N LYS A 185 -11.12 -0.72 23.39
CA LYS A 185 -11.32 0.72 23.53
C LYS A 185 -10.11 1.47 23.01
N PHE A 186 -10.36 2.39 22.06
CA PHE A 186 -9.29 3.29 21.62
C PHE A 186 -8.84 4.19 22.78
N TYR A 187 -7.54 4.20 23.05
CA TYR A 187 -6.97 5.04 24.10
C TYR A 187 -6.84 6.47 23.58
N GLU A 188 -7.73 7.33 24.02
CA GLU A 188 -7.61 8.79 23.84
C GLU A 188 -6.92 9.36 25.08
N ARG A 189 -5.76 9.95 24.86
CA ARG A 189 -5.08 10.67 25.93
C ARG A 189 -5.91 11.91 26.30
N ASP A 190 -6.27 12.06 27.57
CA ASP A 190 -6.97 13.23 28.04
C ASP A 190 -6.12 14.49 27.82
N ASN A 191 -6.64 15.39 26.98
CA ASN A 191 -5.97 16.65 26.62
C ASN A 191 -5.81 17.63 27.80
N GLN A 192 -6.46 17.36 28.94
CA GLN A 192 -6.45 18.29 30.08
C GLN A 192 -5.18 18.23 30.90
N THR A 193 -4.40 17.16 30.82
CA THR A 193 -3.22 16.98 31.64
C THR A 193 -1.87 17.01 30.93
N HIS A 194 -1.77 16.73 29.61
CA HIS A 194 -0.49 16.66 28.90
C HIS A 194 -0.61 16.88 27.38
N GLY A 195 -1.19 17.91 26.99
CA GLY A 195 -1.13 18.69 25.73
C GLY A 195 -0.69 18.04 24.39
N ARG A 196 -0.91 16.75 24.08
CA ARG A 196 -0.72 16.22 22.72
C ARG A 196 -1.43 14.88 22.50
N THR A 197 -2.19 14.79 21.38
CA THR A 197 -3.05 13.65 21.06
C THR A 197 -2.97 13.15 19.61
N ARG A 198 -1.90 13.45 18.86
CA ARG A 198 -1.78 12.97 17.48
C ARG A 198 -0.61 12.02 17.31
N ALA A 199 -0.83 10.94 16.54
CA ALA A 199 0.18 9.93 16.19
C ALA A 199 1.29 10.48 15.27
N ASP A 200 1.15 11.69 14.79
CA ASP A 200 2.07 12.41 13.91
C ASP A 200 3.04 13.36 14.67
N GLU A 201 2.94 13.46 16.00
CA GLU A 201 3.86 14.24 16.79
C GLU A 201 4.92 13.35 17.47
N PRO A 202 6.21 13.68 17.38
CA PRO A 202 7.26 12.90 18.02
C PRO A 202 7.05 12.89 19.55
N LEU A 203 7.18 11.71 20.14
CA LEU A 203 7.22 11.53 21.60
C LEU A 203 8.36 12.40 22.14
N SER A 204 8.04 13.44 22.88
CA SER A 204 9.08 14.19 23.60
C SER A 204 9.69 13.27 24.64
N GLU A 205 10.99 12.99 24.50
CA GLU A 205 11.80 12.44 25.57
C GLU A 205 11.74 13.39 26.77
N LYS A 206 10.98 13.02 27.78
CA LYS A 206 11.22 13.47 29.16
C LYS A 206 10.98 12.29 30.08
N GLY A 207 12.10 11.99 30.74
CA GLY A 207 12.35 10.96 31.70
C GLY A 207 11.43 10.88 32.89
#